data_a3ce1a00655b625c5294e911537735d0
#
_entry.id   a3ce1a00655b625c5294e911537735d0
#
_cell.length_a   1.000
_cell.length_b   1.000
_cell.length_c   1.000
_cell.angle_alpha   90.00
_cell.angle_beta   90.00
_cell.angle_gamma   90.00
#
_symmetry.space_group_name_H-M   'P 1'
#
loop_
_entity.id
_entity.type
_entity.pdbx_description
1 polymer ?
#
loop_
_entity_poly.entity_id
_entity_poly.type
_entity_poly.pdbx_seq_one_letter_code
_entity_poly.pdbx_strand_id
1 'polypeptide(L)'
;PKVDERPTIAGVYLNRLERNMKLQADPTVVYTIKKRDGFDTKIRRVLYKDLRIKSPFNTYVYKGLPPAPIVTPDISAIEAVLNPQKHSFIYFVADVSNPGYHLFSRTNAEHNRKKRQYTNWLKKNKVRR
;
A
#
# COMPACT_ATOMS: atom_id res chain seq x y z
N PRO A 1 1.30 -2.41 9.34
CA PRO A 1 1.16 -3.87 9.43
C PRO A 1 1.85 -4.44 10.66
N LYS A 2 1.41 -5.59 11.08
CA LYS A 2 2.04 -6.33 12.18
C LYS A 2 3.43 -6.81 11.74
N VAL A 3 4.36 -6.89 12.69
CA VAL A 3 5.77 -7.24 12.41
C VAL A 3 5.88 -8.61 11.71
N ASP A 4 5.10 -9.58 12.14
CA ASP A 4 5.11 -10.94 11.57
C ASP A 4 4.59 -11.00 10.13
N GLU A 5 3.85 -9.99 9.67
CA GLU A 5 3.32 -9.93 8.31
C GLU A 5 4.21 -9.13 7.35
N ARG A 6 5.13 -8.35 7.86
CA ARG A 6 6.00 -7.50 7.02
C ARG A 6 6.78 -8.26 5.95
N PRO A 7 7.34 -9.46 6.21
CA PRO A 7 7.99 -10.24 5.15
C PRO A 7 7.05 -10.63 4.02
N THR A 8 5.79 -10.91 4.32
CA THR A 8 4.78 -11.23 3.29
C THR A 8 4.48 -10.01 2.43
N ILE A 9 4.32 -8.84 3.05
CA ILE A 9 4.09 -7.57 2.35
C ILE A 9 5.30 -7.20 1.48
N ALA A 10 6.51 -7.33 2.01
CA ALA A 10 7.73 -7.10 1.24
C ALA A 10 7.77 -7.98 0.00
N GLY A 11 7.37 -9.25 0.12
CA GLY A 11 7.28 -10.18 -1.00
C GLY A 11 6.31 -9.71 -2.09
N VAL A 12 5.18 -9.08 -1.72
CA VAL A 12 4.24 -8.52 -2.70
C VAL A 12 4.91 -7.42 -3.52
N TYR A 13 5.56 -6.47 -2.87
CA TYR A 13 6.24 -5.37 -3.58
C TYR A 13 7.37 -5.88 -4.46
N LEU A 14 8.17 -6.83 -3.98
CA LEU A 14 9.25 -7.42 -4.77
C LEU A 14 8.71 -8.17 -5.99
N ASN A 15 7.61 -8.92 -5.83
CA ASN A 15 6.95 -9.60 -6.94
C ASN A 15 6.47 -8.61 -8.00
N ARG A 16 5.92 -7.47 -7.58
CA ARG A 16 5.49 -6.42 -8.51
C ARG A 16 6.66 -5.80 -9.25
N LEU A 17 7.74 -5.49 -8.55
CA LEU A 17 8.95 -4.95 -9.19
C LEU A 17 9.51 -5.93 -10.23
N GLU A 18 9.57 -7.21 -9.91
CA GLU A 18 10.06 -8.25 -10.82
C GLU A 18 9.18 -8.37 -12.06
N ARG A 19 7.85 -8.19 -11.91
CA ARG A 19 6.90 -8.24 -13.01
C ARG A 19 6.73 -6.91 -13.74
N ASN A 20 7.53 -5.90 -13.41
CA ASN A 20 7.43 -4.56 -13.99
C ASN A 20 6.04 -3.95 -13.81
N MET A 21 5.42 -4.19 -12.68
CA MET A 21 4.13 -3.61 -12.28
C MET A 21 4.34 -2.37 -11.43
N LYS A 22 3.43 -1.40 -11.55
CA LYS A 22 3.41 -0.26 -10.64
C LYS A 22 3.19 -0.77 -9.21
N LEU A 23 3.88 -0.17 -8.23
CA LEU A 23 3.75 -0.60 -6.84
C LEU A 23 2.37 -0.30 -6.25
N GLN A 24 1.73 0.78 -6.69
CA GLN A 24 0.40 1.21 -6.25
C GLN A 24 0.28 1.22 -4.72
N ALA A 25 1.28 1.82 -4.08
CA ALA A 25 1.36 1.88 -2.63
C ALA A 25 0.70 3.17 -2.12
N ASP A 26 -0.40 3.04 -1.41
CA ASP A 26 -1.14 4.18 -0.85
C ASP A 26 -0.26 5.14 -0.03
N PRO A 27 0.69 4.66 0.80
CA PRO A 27 1.58 5.58 1.51
C PRO A 27 2.35 6.55 0.62
N THR A 28 2.65 6.19 -0.62
CA THR A 28 3.32 7.09 -1.56
C THR A 28 2.39 8.21 -2.03
N VAL A 29 1.09 7.92 -2.14
CA VAL A 29 0.07 8.93 -2.46
C VAL A 29 -0.13 9.88 -1.27
N VAL A 30 -0.21 9.33 -0.06
CA VAL A 30 -0.30 10.11 1.18
C VAL A 30 0.89 11.06 1.29
N TYR A 31 2.10 10.57 1.02
CA TYR A 31 3.31 11.40 1.01
C TYR A 31 3.22 12.54 -0.03
N THR A 32 2.72 12.21 -1.23
CA THR A 32 2.54 13.19 -2.30
C THR A 32 1.58 14.32 -1.87
N ILE A 33 0.46 13.97 -1.24
CA ILE A 33 -0.51 14.95 -0.75
C ILE A 33 0.11 15.81 0.34
N LYS A 34 0.78 15.21 1.30
CA LYS A 34 1.42 15.94 2.41
C LYS A 34 2.52 16.86 1.93
N LYS A 35 3.29 16.44 0.93
CA LYS A 35 4.33 17.28 0.34
C LYS A 35 3.73 18.50 -0.36
N ARG A 36 2.56 18.35 -0.98
CA ARG A 36 1.84 19.45 -1.65
C ARG A 36 1.14 20.37 -0.63
N ASP A 37 0.44 19.79 0.33
CA ASP A 37 -0.50 20.52 1.20
C ASP A 37 0.04 20.77 2.63
N GLY A 38 1.19 20.18 2.99
CA GLY A 38 1.79 20.25 4.32
C GLY A 38 1.82 18.90 5.02
N PHE A 39 2.92 18.63 5.76
CA PHE A 39 3.12 17.33 6.42
C PHE A 39 2.25 17.14 7.67
N ASP A 40 1.61 18.20 8.16
CA ASP A 40 0.62 18.14 9.23
C ASP A 40 -0.80 17.83 8.73
N THR A 41 -1.00 17.76 7.41
CA THR A 41 -2.28 17.40 6.81
C THR A 41 -2.67 15.99 7.24
N LYS A 42 -3.90 15.85 7.75
CA LYS A 42 -4.43 14.55 8.16
C LYS A 42 -5.15 13.88 6.99
N ILE A 43 -4.64 12.71 6.59
CA ILE A 43 -5.21 11.91 5.50
C ILE A 43 -5.70 10.59 6.10
N ARG A 44 -7.02 10.41 6.19
CA ARG A 44 -7.64 9.19 6.74
C ARG A 44 -8.04 8.21 5.65
N ARG A 45 -8.19 8.69 4.42
CA ARG A 45 -8.57 7.88 3.27
C ARG A 45 -8.00 8.48 1.99
N VAL A 46 -7.40 7.64 1.16
CA VAL A 46 -6.98 8.01 -0.20
C VAL A 46 -8.19 7.89 -1.13
N LEU A 47 -8.48 8.95 -1.88
CA LEU A 47 -9.59 8.98 -2.82
C LEU A 47 -9.10 8.67 -4.24
N TYR A 48 -10.01 8.25 -5.13
CA TYR A 48 -9.66 7.96 -6.52
C TYR A 48 -8.97 9.13 -7.23
N LYS A 49 -9.41 10.37 -6.97
CA LYS A 49 -8.78 11.57 -7.53
C LYS A 49 -7.31 11.71 -7.11
N ASP A 50 -6.97 11.25 -5.91
CA ASP A 50 -5.62 11.35 -5.38
C ASP A 50 -4.65 10.43 -6.12
N LEU A 51 -5.13 9.29 -6.62
CA LEU A 51 -4.32 8.32 -7.35
C LEU A 51 -3.76 8.87 -8.66
N ARG A 52 -4.33 9.96 -9.17
CA ARG A 52 -3.93 10.58 -10.44
C ARG A 52 -2.98 11.75 -10.29
N ILE A 53 -2.60 12.11 -9.07
CA ILE A 53 -1.69 13.24 -8.84
C ILE A 53 -0.34 12.94 -9.49
N LYS A 54 0.08 13.79 -10.42
CA LYS A 54 1.38 13.64 -11.10
C LYS A 54 2.49 14.08 -10.17
N SER A 55 3.18 13.11 -9.59
CA SER A 55 4.36 13.30 -8.77
C SER A 55 5.27 12.10 -8.96
N PRO A 56 6.60 12.30 -9.02
CA PRO A 56 7.55 11.17 -9.10
C PRO A 56 7.39 10.17 -7.95
N PHE A 57 6.83 10.60 -6.82
CA PHE A 57 6.59 9.74 -5.67
C PHE A 57 5.33 8.88 -5.79
N ASN A 58 4.40 9.24 -6.68
CA ASN A 58 3.14 8.52 -6.82
C ASN A 58 3.31 7.23 -7.61
N THR A 59 3.31 6.10 -6.91
CA THR A 59 3.51 4.78 -7.50
C THR A 59 2.28 4.22 -8.24
N TYR A 60 1.16 4.93 -8.22
CA TYR A 60 0.02 4.65 -9.13
C TYR A 60 0.25 5.22 -10.53
N VAL A 61 1.10 6.24 -10.66
CA VAL A 61 1.38 6.89 -11.95
C VAL A 61 2.67 6.36 -12.56
N TYR A 62 3.71 6.18 -11.76
CA TYR A 62 5.03 5.79 -12.23
C TYR A 62 5.45 4.41 -11.74
N LYS A 63 6.08 3.63 -12.61
CA LYS A 63 6.62 2.32 -12.28
C LYS A 63 7.89 2.44 -11.45
N GLY A 64 8.18 1.41 -10.67
CA GLY A 64 9.40 1.32 -9.88
C GLY A 64 9.32 2.03 -8.55
N LEU A 65 10.46 2.14 -7.91
CA LEU A 65 10.57 2.78 -6.60
C LEU A 65 10.43 4.31 -6.71
N PRO A 66 9.91 4.98 -5.66
CA PRO A 66 9.98 6.43 -5.59
C PRO A 66 11.43 6.93 -5.63
N PRO A 67 11.65 8.23 -5.98
CA PRO A 67 13.02 8.76 -6.11
C PRO A 67 13.81 8.78 -4.79
N ALA A 68 13.14 8.74 -3.65
CA ALA A 68 13.76 8.78 -2.33
C ALA A 68 12.83 8.14 -1.29
N PRO A 69 13.33 7.81 -0.10
CA PRO A 69 12.48 7.31 0.99
C PRO A 69 11.40 8.32 1.37
N ILE A 70 10.20 7.80 1.69
CA ILE A 70 9.06 8.62 2.12
C ILE A 70 8.92 8.67 3.65
N VAL A 71 9.52 7.72 4.35
CA VAL A 71 9.59 7.66 5.81
C VAL A 71 10.91 7.02 6.20
N THR A 72 11.31 7.20 7.46
CA THR A 72 12.42 6.43 8.04
C THR A 72 11.91 5.04 8.41
N PRO A 73 12.39 3.96 7.76
CA PRO A 73 11.93 2.61 8.09
C PRO A 73 12.51 2.16 9.42
N ASP A 74 11.76 1.34 10.17
CA ASP A 74 12.30 0.67 11.33
C ASP A 74 13.10 -0.59 10.92
N ILE A 75 13.84 -1.16 11.87
CA ILE A 75 14.71 -2.32 11.62
C ILE A 75 13.92 -3.50 11.07
N SER A 76 12.72 -3.77 11.60
CA SER A 76 11.91 -4.91 11.14
C SER A 76 11.44 -4.76 9.70
N ALA A 77 11.22 -3.52 9.23
CA ALA A 77 10.88 -3.28 7.83
C ALA A 77 12.08 -3.56 6.91
N ILE A 78 13.27 -3.15 7.32
CA ILE A 78 14.52 -3.43 6.56
C ILE A 78 14.77 -4.93 6.51
N GLU A 79 14.66 -5.63 7.64
CA GLU A 79 14.83 -7.08 7.71
C GLU A 79 13.83 -7.82 6.82
N ALA A 80 12.59 -7.34 6.74
CA ALA A 80 11.56 -7.93 5.90
C ALA A 80 11.92 -7.87 4.41
N VAL A 81 12.52 -6.78 3.97
CA VAL A 81 12.97 -6.63 2.57
C VAL A 81 14.18 -7.50 2.28
N LEU A 82 15.10 -7.62 3.23
CA LEU A 82 16.30 -8.47 3.08
C LEU A 82 15.98 -9.96 3.15
N ASN A 83 14.93 -10.33 3.90
CA ASN A 83 14.48 -11.70 4.07
C ASN A 83 12.99 -11.81 3.82
N PRO A 84 12.53 -11.54 2.58
CA PRO A 84 11.10 -11.57 2.27
C PRO A 84 10.57 -13.00 2.28
N GLN A 85 9.29 -13.13 2.59
CA GLN A 85 8.60 -14.40 2.38
C GLN A 85 8.40 -14.61 0.88
N LYS A 86 8.79 -15.79 0.39
CA LYS A 86 8.59 -16.17 -1.01
C LYS A 86 7.17 -16.66 -1.21
N HIS A 87 6.46 -16.02 -2.12
CA HIS A 87 5.08 -16.36 -2.51
C HIS A 87 4.78 -15.71 -3.86
N SER A 88 3.57 -15.92 -4.38
CA SER A 88 3.13 -15.37 -5.66
C SER A 88 2.07 -14.28 -5.51
N PHE A 89 1.84 -13.76 -4.31
CA PHE A 89 0.88 -12.67 -4.11
C PHE A 89 1.39 -11.37 -4.74
N ILE A 90 0.49 -10.66 -5.41
CA ILE A 90 0.76 -9.33 -6.00
C ILE A 90 -0.25 -8.27 -5.55
N TYR A 91 -1.18 -8.60 -4.68
CA TYR A 91 -2.15 -7.67 -4.09
C TYR A 91 -2.29 -7.90 -2.61
N PHE A 92 -2.57 -6.84 -1.87
CA PHE A 92 -3.04 -6.96 -0.49
C PHE A 92 -4.00 -5.82 -0.16
N VAL A 93 -4.86 -6.04 0.82
CA VAL A 93 -5.82 -5.06 1.34
C VAL A 93 -5.99 -5.31 2.84
N ALA A 94 -6.28 -4.26 3.60
CA ALA A 94 -6.48 -4.39 5.04
C ALA A 94 -7.58 -5.39 5.36
N ASP A 95 -7.33 -6.24 6.34
CA ASP A 95 -8.33 -7.18 6.86
C ASP A 95 -9.10 -6.51 7.99
N VAL A 96 -10.32 -6.08 7.70
CA VAL A 96 -11.14 -5.35 8.67
C VAL A 96 -11.62 -6.21 9.83
N SER A 97 -11.59 -7.54 9.68
CA SER A 97 -11.94 -8.48 10.75
C SER A 97 -10.77 -8.80 11.67
N ASN A 98 -9.55 -8.44 11.27
CA ASN A 98 -8.34 -8.69 12.04
C ASN A 98 -7.41 -7.48 11.94
N PRO A 99 -7.67 -6.40 12.71
CA PRO A 99 -6.94 -5.13 12.58
C PRO A 99 -5.42 -5.28 12.64
N GLY A 100 -4.74 -4.58 11.74
CA GLY A 100 -3.29 -4.63 11.62
C GLY A 100 -2.79 -5.68 10.64
N TYR A 101 -3.64 -6.63 10.24
CA TYR A 101 -3.32 -7.66 9.24
C TYR A 101 -3.95 -7.36 7.89
N HIS A 102 -3.57 -8.14 6.87
CA HIS A 102 -4.01 -7.94 5.50
C HIS A 102 -4.47 -9.26 4.87
N LEU A 103 -5.30 -9.13 3.84
CA LEU A 103 -5.69 -10.22 2.96
C LEU A 103 -4.85 -10.12 1.68
N PHE A 104 -4.30 -11.24 1.23
CA PHE A 104 -3.41 -11.29 0.07
C PHE A 104 -4.09 -12.00 -1.10
N SER A 105 -3.73 -11.60 -2.32
CA SER A 105 -4.32 -12.16 -3.54
C SER A 105 -3.28 -12.27 -4.66
N ARG A 106 -3.49 -13.27 -5.53
CA ARG A 106 -2.65 -13.52 -6.70
C ARG A 106 -3.24 -12.93 -7.97
N THR A 107 -4.53 -12.64 -7.98
CA THR A 107 -5.24 -12.12 -9.16
C THR A 107 -6.04 -10.88 -8.80
N ASN A 108 -6.29 -10.05 -9.82
CA ASN A 108 -7.10 -8.85 -9.65
C ASN A 108 -8.54 -9.19 -9.24
N ALA A 109 -9.12 -10.24 -9.79
CA ALA A 109 -10.48 -10.68 -9.45
C ALA A 109 -10.59 -11.04 -7.96
N GLU A 110 -9.64 -11.81 -7.45
CA GLU A 110 -9.57 -12.20 -6.05
C GLU A 110 -9.38 -10.97 -5.15
N HIS A 111 -8.49 -10.06 -5.55
CA HIS A 111 -8.25 -8.82 -4.82
C HIS A 111 -9.51 -7.95 -4.75
N ASN A 112 -10.23 -7.78 -5.87
CA ASN A 112 -11.46 -6.98 -5.93
C ASN A 112 -12.54 -7.55 -5.02
N ARG A 113 -12.65 -8.87 -4.94
CA ARG A 113 -13.58 -9.54 -4.05
C ARG A 113 -13.27 -9.25 -2.58
N LYS A 114 -12.00 -9.32 -2.19
CA LYS A 114 -11.54 -9.01 -0.84
C LYS A 114 -11.61 -7.51 -0.53
N LYS A 115 -11.31 -6.67 -1.52
CA LYS A 115 -11.36 -5.22 -1.40
C LYS A 115 -12.77 -4.70 -1.10
N ARG A 116 -13.82 -5.39 -1.57
CA ARG A 116 -15.20 -5.00 -1.29
C ARG A 116 -15.50 -4.99 0.21
N GLN A 117 -14.95 -5.92 0.97
CA GLN A 117 -15.12 -5.93 2.42
C GLN A 117 -14.55 -4.66 3.06
N TYR A 118 -13.37 -4.25 2.64
CA TYR A 118 -12.73 -3.02 3.12
C TYR A 118 -13.53 -1.78 2.71
N THR A 119 -13.95 -1.70 1.46
CA THR A 119 -14.75 -0.57 0.95
C THR A 119 -16.08 -0.45 1.69
N ASN A 120 -16.76 -1.58 1.93
CA ASN A 120 -18.01 -1.60 2.68
C ASN A 120 -17.80 -1.15 4.13
N TRP A 121 -16.72 -1.58 4.75
CA TRP A 121 -16.36 -1.13 6.10
C TRP A 121 -16.13 0.38 6.15
N LEU A 122 -15.42 0.94 5.18
CA LEU A 122 -15.20 2.39 5.08
C LEU A 122 -16.53 3.15 4.99
N LYS A 123 -17.45 2.67 4.17
CA LYS A 123 -18.79 3.28 4.01
C LYS A 123 -19.58 3.19 5.31
N LYS A 124 -19.62 2.02 5.94
CA LYS A 124 -20.35 1.78 7.19
C LYS A 124 -19.84 2.66 8.33
N ASN A 125 -18.54 2.87 8.41
CA ASN A 125 -17.92 3.67 9.47
C ASN A 125 -17.74 5.13 9.07
N LYS A 126 -18.27 5.55 7.91
CA LYS A 126 -18.25 6.92 7.41
C LYS A 126 -16.84 7.53 7.40
N VAL A 127 -15.83 6.73 7.03
CA VAL A 127 -14.46 7.20 6.94
C VAL A 127 -14.31 8.06 5.70
N ARG A 128 -13.96 9.35 5.90
CA ARG A 128 -13.73 10.33 4.85
C ARG A 128 -12.38 10.99 5.07
N ARG A 129 -11.85 11.62 4.03
CA ARG A 129 -10.63 12.42 4.18
C ARG A 129 -10.89 13.74 4.90
#